data_3240abc1a4dbe426c80e845301272216
#
_entry.id   3240abc1a4dbe426c80e845301272216
#
_cell.length_a   1.000
_cell.length_b   1.000
_cell.length_c   1.000
_cell.angle_alpha   90.00
_cell.angle_beta   90.00
_cell.angle_gamma   90.00
#
_symmetry.space_group_name_H-M   'P 1'
#
loop_
_entity.id
_entity.type
_entity.pdbx_description
1 polymer ?
#
loop_
_entity_poly.entity_id
_entity_poly.type
_entity_poly.pdbx_seq_one_letter_code
_entity_poly.pdbx_strand_id
1 'polypeptide(L)'
;TFDIVGTYKFRDASVLAHMNTLTYNPDTNLLYTTNAMVDGHRITTIDADTMSIGNTITIPERVFNLAYDKKTNQFISIVPIDATMRRINYYNSQFQLILSKDIDAHHDNYNNNGAFATDGETIFATLSTVVTVDKTGNVTKISSFPKNLEIEDMDMRHNIMYTAVNSNHKVFIYSMLNY
;
A
#
# COMPACT_ATOMS: atom_id res chain seq x y z
N THR A 1 -19.99 3.97 11.86
CA THR A 1 -20.41 2.67 11.27
C THR A 1 -20.00 2.64 9.81
N PHE A 2 -19.49 1.50 9.35
CA PHE A 2 -19.24 1.27 7.94
C PHE A 2 -20.38 0.43 7.39
N ASP A 3 -21.11 0.99 6.44
CA ASP A 3 -22.18 0.26 5.76
C ASP A 3 -21.66 -0.23 4.41
N ILE A 4 -21.96 -1.48 4.09
CA ILE A 4 -21.66 -2.02 2.76
C ILE A 4 -22.64 -1.39 1.78
N VAL A 5 -22.12 -0.52 0.91
CA VAL A 5 -22.93 0.15 -0.13
C VAL A 5 -23.02 -0.64 -1.43
N GLY A 6 -22.17 -1.65 -1.60
CA GLY A 6 -22.17 -2.52 -2.76
C GLY A 6 -21.18 -3.67 -2.63
N THR A 7 -21.44 -4.72 -3.39
CA THR A 7 -20.53 -5.88 -3.53
C THR A 7 -20.33 -6.14 -5.01
N TYR A 8 -19.08 -6.23 -5.43
CA TYR A 8 -18.69 -6.44 -6.82
C TYR A 8 -17.96 -7.76 -6.98
N LYS A 9 -18.26 -8.47 -8.05
CA LYS A 9 -17.56 -9.71 -8.42
C LYS A 9 -16.95 -9.53 -9.80
N PHE A 10 -15.65 -9.60 -9.87
CA PHE A 10 -14.94 -9.53 -11.15
C PHE A 10 -15.16 -10.82 -11.95
N ARG A 11 -15.52 -10.67 -13.24
CA ARG A 11 -15.76 -11.82 -14.12
C ARG A 11 -14.50 -12.58 -14.45
N ASP A 12 -13.41 -11.84 -14.66
CA ASP A 12 -12.08 -12.42 -14.92
C ASP A 12 -11.12 -12.00 -13.79
N ALA A 13 -11.21 -12.72 -12.69
CA ALA A 13 -10.34 -12.49 -11.55
C ALA A 13 -8.90 -12.97 -11.78
N SER A 14 -8.62 -13.70 -12.86
CA SER A 14 -7.28 -14.23 -13.14
C SER A 14 -6.24 -13.12 -13.34
N VAL A 15 -6.66 -11.98 -13.87
CA VAL A 15 -5.81 -10.79 -14.06
C VAL A 15 -5.45 -10.14 -12.72
N LEU A 16 -6.35 -10.20 -11.75
CA LEU A 16 -6.15 -9.64 -10.42
C LEU A 16 -5.41 -10.60 -9.50
N ALA A 17 -5.61 -11.90 -9.71
CA ALA A 17 -5.04 -13.03 -8.96
C ALA A 17 -5.00 -12.75 -7.44
N HIS A 18 -3.85 -12.50 -6.87
CA HIS A 18 -3.67 -12.16 -5.46
C HIS A 18 -3.44 -10.65 -5.33
N MET A 19 -4.52 -9.90 -5.14
CA MET A 19 -4.44 -8.46 -4.89
C MET A 19 -3.80 -8.21 -3.54
N ASN A 20 -2.65 -7.56 -3.53
CA ASN A 20 -1.92 -7.24 -2.29
C ASN A 20 -2.22 -5.85 -1.75
N THR A 21 -2.74 -4.97 -2.58
CA THR A 21 -3.04 -3.60 -2.21
C THR A 21 -4.13 -3.03 -3.10
N LEU A 22 -4.78 -2.01 -2.63
CA LEU A 22 -5.72 -1.23 -3.41
C LEU A 22 -5.56 0.25 -3.06
N THR A 23 -5.07 1.05 -3.99
CA THR A 23 -4.94 2.49 -3.81
C THR A 23 -5.74 3.27 -4.84
N TYR A 24 -6.27 4.41 -4.42
CA TYR A 24 -7.14 5.25 -5.24
C TYR A 24 -6.44 6.53 -5.68
N ASN A 25 -6.47 6.80 -6.97
CA ASN A 25 -6.06 8.09 -7.52
C ASN A 25 -7.31 8.89 -7.93
N PRO A 26 -7.67 9.93 -7.18
CA PRO A 26 -8.86 10.73 -7.47
C PRO A 26 -8.76 11.57 -8.75
N ASP A 27 -7.55 11.85 -9.22
CA ASP A 27 -7.36 12.68 -10.42
C ASP A 27 -7.65 11.89 -11.70
N THR A 28 -7.52 10.56 -11.66
CA THR A 28 -7.86 9.66 -12.77
C THR A 28 -9.14 8.87 -12.54
N ASN A 29 -9.68 8.90 -11.33
CA ASN A 29 -10.80 8.07 -10.87
C ASN A 29 -10.53 6.56 -11.02
N LEU A 30 -9.28 6.16 -10.81
CA LEU A 30 -8.86 4.76 -10.92
C LEU A 30 -8.38 4.23 -9.57
N LEU A 31 -8.72 2.98 -9.32
CA LEU A 31 -8.07 2.16 -8.31
C LEU A 31 -6.91 1.41 -8.96
N TYR A 32 -5.85 1.23 -8.21
CA TYR A 32 -4.64 0.51 -8.63
C TYR A 32 -4.37 -0.62 -7.66
N THR A 33 -4.11 -1.81 -8.20
CA THR A 33 -3.78 -2.99 -7.41
C THR A 33 -2.54 -3.67 -7.94
N THR A 34 -1.82 -4.36 -7.07
CA THR A 34 -0.63 -5.13 -7.41
C THR A 34 -0.92 -6.61 -7.33
N ASN A 35 -0.19 -7.40 -8.12
CA ASN A 35 -0.25 -8.85 -8.10
C ASN A 35 1.11 -9.43 -7.70
N ALA A 36 1.44 -9.30 -6.42
CA ALA A 36 2.77 -9.61 -5.93
C ALA A 36 3.12 -11.10 -5.90
N MET A 37 2.13 -11.98 -5.84
CA MET A 37 2.36 -13.43 -5.71
C MET A 37 2.61 -14.13 -7.05
N VAL A 38 2.03 -13.63 -8.13
CA VAL A 38 2.13 -14.26 -9.46
C VAL A 38 3.21 -13.60 -10.30
N ASP A 39 3.17 -12.27 -10.35
CA ASP A 39 4.11 -11.47 -11.11
C ASP A 39 4.19 -10.09 -10.47
N GLY A 40 5.11 -9.95 -9.54
CA GLY A 40 5.29 -8.72 -8.76
C GLY A 40 5.69 -7.47 -9.58
N HIS A 41 5.62 -7.56 -10.91
CA HIS A 41 5.94 -6.46 -11.83
C HIS A 41 4.71 -5.83 -12.48
N ARG A 42 3.50 -6.25 -12.06
CA ARG A 42 2.25 -5.78 -12.66
C ARG A 42 1.42 -4.95 -11.72
N ILE A 43 0.89 -3.88 -12.26
CA ILE A 43 -0.11 -3.01 -11.65
C ILE A 43 -1.33 -3.03 -12.54
N THR A 44 -2.48 -3.39 -11.99
CA THR A 44 -3.75 -3.42 -12.73
C THR A 44 -4.63 -2.30 -12.26
N THR A 45 -5.24 -1.59 -13.20
CA THR A 45 -6.19 -0.52 -12.91
C THR A 45 -7.61 -1.06 -12.85
N ILE A 46 -8.44 -0.41 -12.02
CA ILE A 46 -9.88 -0.68 -11.92
C ILE A 46 -10.57 0.67 -11.94
N ASP A 47 -11.56 0.82 -12.79
CA ASP A 47 -12.40 2.02 -12.80
C ASP A 47 -13.23 2.09 -11.52
N ALA A 48 -13.15 3.20 -10.80
CA ALA A 48 -13.73 3.31 -9.46
C ALA A 48 -15.26 3.43 -9.47
N ASP A 49 -15.85 3.91 -10.55
CA ASP A 49 -17.32 4.05 -10.69
C ASP A 49 -17.97 2.75 -11.13
N THR A 50 -17.38 2.10 -12.11
CA THR A 50 -17.96 0.90 -12.74
C THR A 50 -17.43 -0.41 -12.17
N MET A 51 -16.32 -0.35 -11.42
CA MET A 51 -15.56 -1.51 -10.95
C MET A 51 -15.09 -2.43 -12.09
N SER A 52 -14.88 -1.86 -13.26
CA SER A 52 -14.39 -2.59 -14.44
C SER A 52 -12.86 -2.68 -14.38
N ILE A 53 -12.31 -3.86 -14.67
CA ILE A 53 -10.88 -4.05 -14.83
C ILE A 53 -10.41 -3.28 -16.08
N GLY A 54 -9.43 -2.42 -15.87
CA GLY A 54 -8.82 -1.61 -16.93
C GLY A 54 -7.49 -2.20 -17.42
N ASN A 55 -6.50 -1.36 -17.56
CA ASN A 55 -5.20 -1.72 -18.12
C ASN A 55 -4.31 -2.41 -17.08
N THR A 56 -3.41 -3.27 -17.57
CA THR A 56 -2.28 -3.79 -16.81
C THR A 56 -1.01 -3.08 -17.25
N ILE A 57 -0.31 -2.51 -16.29
CA ILE A 57 0.96 -1.78 -16.47
C ILE A 57 2.07 -2.70 -15.97
N THR A 58 3.08 -2.93 -16.79
CA THR A 58 4.28 -3.69 -16.39
C THR A 58 5.42 -2.71 -16.11
N ILE A 59 6.06 -2.87 -14.96
CA ILE A 59 7.22 -2.06 -14.56
C ILE A 59 8.42 -2.94 -14.28
N PRO A 60 9.66 -2.42 -14.42
CA PRO A 60 10.87 -3.21 -14.19
C PRO A 60 11.04 -3.65 -12.74
N GLU A 61 10.65 -2.79 -11.81
CA GLU A 61 10.79 -3.02 -10.37
C GLU A 61 9.68 -3.94 -9.86
N ARG A 62 10.01 -4.71 -8.84
CA ARG A 62 9.02 -5.49 -8.13
C ARG A 62 8.16 -4.58 -7.25
N VAL A 63 6.84 -4.82 -7.22
CA VAL A 63 5.87 -4.05 -6.42
C VAL A 63 5.06 -5.00 -5.58
N PHE A 64 5.09 -4.83 -4.27
CA PHE A 64 4.26 -5.59 -3.33
C PHE A 64 3.05 -4.79 -2.88
N ASN A 65 3.29 -3.56 -2.47
CA ASN A 65 2.24 -2.62 -2.10
C ASN A 65 2.40 -1.34 -2.89
N LEU A 66 1.33 -0.61 -2.96
CA LEU A 66 1.27 0.64 -3.70
C LEU A 66 0.41 1.64 -2.93
N ALA A 67 0.91 2.84 -2.76
CA ALA A 67 0.15 3.98 -2.27
C ALA A 67 0.22 5.13 -3.28
N TYR A 68 -0.84 5.92 -3.36
CA TYR A 68 -0.85 7.14 -4.14
C TYR A 68 -0.76 8.36 -3.22
N ASP A 69 0.24 9.19 -3.47
CA ASP A 69 0.37 10.49 -2.81
C ASP A 69 -0.19 11.59 -3.72
N LYS A 70 -1.39 12.04 -3.40
CA LYS A 70 -2.06 13.10 -4.13
C LYS A 70 -1.28 14.42 -4.13
N LYS A 71 -0.56 14.73 -3.05
CA LYS A 71 0.14 16.00 -2.90
C LYS A 71 1.32 16.13 -3.85
N THR A 72 2.01 15.03 -4.10
CA THR A 72 3.15 15.00 -5.02
C THR A 72 2.81 14.40 -6.38
N ASN A 73 1.60 13.85 -6.54
CA ASN A 73 1.17 13.10 -7.72
C ASN A 73 2.13 11.94 -8.02
N GLN A 74 2.47 11.18 -6.99
CA GLN A 74 3.41 10.07 -7.08
C GLN A 74 2.78 8.79 -6.58
N PHE A 75 3.19 7.68 -7.19
CA PHE A 75 2.97 6.36 -6.62
C PHE A 75 4.20 5.94 -5.84
N ILE A 76 3.97 5.28 -4.72
CA ILE A 76 5.02 4.87 -3.81
C ILE A 76 4.82 3.40 -3.49
N SER A 77 5.89 2.62 -3.55
CA SER A 77 5.86 1.20 -3.19
C SER A 77 6.95 0.87 -2.18
N ILE A 78 6.73 -0.19 -1.44
CA ILE A 78 7.75 -0.76 -0.55
C ILE A 78 8.02 -2.20 -0.96
N VAL A 79 9.29 -2.57 -1.01
CA VAL A 79 9.74 -3.90 -1.45
C VAL A 79 10.73 -4.45 -0.43
N PRO A 80 10.58 -5.69 0.03
CA PRO A 80 11.58 -6.31 0.89
C PRO A 80 12.89 -6.54 0.09
N ILE A 81 14.02 -6.20 0.70
CA ILE A 81 15.36 -6.52 0.20
C ILE A 81 15.87 -7.77 0.91
N ASP A 82 15.77 -7.77 2.24
CA ASP A 82 16.17 -8.87 3.11
C ASP A 82 15.31 -8.89 4.38
N ALA A 83 15.76 -9.54 5.43
CA ALA A 83 15.01 -9.67 6.67
C ALA A 83 14.76 -8.32 7.38
N THR A 84 15.64 -7.35 7.23
CA THR A 84 15.58 -6.05 7.94
C THR A 84 15.43 -4.86 7.00
N MET A 85 15.93 -4.97 5.78
CA MET A 85 15.98 -3.87 4.83
C MET A 85 14.77 -3.87 3.89
N ARG A 86 14.28 -2.70 3.62
CA ARG A 86 13.21 -2.45 2.64
C ARG A 86 13.64 -1.37 1.69
N ARG A 87 13.11 -1.43 0.46
CA ARG A 87 13.29 -0.38 -0.54
C ARG A 87 11.98 0.34 -0.77
N ILE A 88 11.99 1.65 -0.64
CA ILE A 88 10.89 2.50 -1.05
C ILE A 88 11.21 3.03 -2.43
N ASN A 89 10.31 2.79 -3.37
CA ASN A 89 10.37 3.27 -4.73
C ASN A 89 9.30 4.34 -4.95
N TYR A 90 9.69 5.43 -5.57
CA TYR A 90 8.83 6.56 -5.92
C TYR A 90 8.70 6.60 -7.43
N TYR A 91 7.48 6.63 -7.92
CA TYR A 91 7.15 6.66 -9.34
C TYR A 91 6.33 7.91 -9.66
N ASN A 92 6.51 8.44 -10.87
CA ASN A 92 5.58 9.44 -11.40
C ASN A 92 4.23 8.80 -11.79
N SER A 93 3.29 9.63 -12.26
CA SER A 93 1.97 9.17 -12.68
C SER A 93 1.98 8.19 -13.88
N GLN A 94 3.10 8.09 -14.60
CA GLN A 94 3.32 7.13 -15.68
C GLN A 94 4.07 5.87 -15.23
N PHE A 95 4.25 5.67 -13.93
CA PHE A 95 5.02 4.57 -13.34
C PHE A 95 6.49 4.51 -13.78
N GLN A 96 7.08 5.65 -14.09
CA GLN A 96 8.53 5.74 -14.27
C GLN A 96 9.18 5.97 -12.90
N LEU A 97 10.21 5.20 -12.59
CA LEU A 97 10.94 5.32 -11.33
C LEU A 97 11.65 6.67 -11.24
N ILE A 98 11.37 7.42 -10.18
CA ILE A 98 11.98 8.73 -9.90
C ILE A 98 13.13 8.57 -8.91
N LEU A 99 12.89 7.79 -7.84
CA LEU A 99 13.81 7.64 -6.72
C LEU A 99 13.62 6.27 -6.07
N SER A 100 14.72 5.67 -5.64
CA SER A 100 14.73 4.52 -4.74
C SER A 100 15.50 4.86 -3.49
N LYS A 101 14.99 4.43 -2.34
CA LYS A 101 15.63 4.63 -1.04
C LYS A 101 15.53 3.38 -0.20
N ASP A 102 16.67 2.90 0.26
CA ASP A 102 16.72 1.76 1.18
C ASP A 102 16.57 2.28 2.60
N ILE A 103 15.73 1.59 3.37
CA ILE A 103 15.47 1.88 4.76
C ILE A 103 15.71 0.64 5.61
N ASP A 104 16.26 0.84 6.80
CA ASP A 104 16.32 -0.18 7.84
C ASP A 104 14.99 -0.19 8.59
N ALA A 105 14.17 -1.17 8.33
CA ALA A 105 12.87 -1.31 8.96
C ALA A 105 12.94 -2.00 10.33
N HIS A 106 14.14 -2.35 10.79
CA HIS A 106 14.45 -2.89 12.12
C HIS A 106 13.40 -3.84 12.63
N HIS A 107 12.98 -4.81 11.95
CA HIS A 107 12.22 -5.89 12.54
C HIS A 107 11.49 -6.78 11.57
N ASP A 108 11.54 -7.92 11.99
CA ASP A 108 10.63 -9.06 11.93
C ASP A 108 10.83 -9.99 10.75
N ASN A 109 11.14 -11.20 11.18
CA ASN A 109 11.07 -12.44 10.41
C ASN A 109 9.71 -12.70 9.75
N TYR A 110 8.84 -11.66 9.68
CA TYR A 110 7.55 -11.79 9.03
C TYR A 110 7.59 -11.30 7.60
N ASN A 111 7.30 -12.23 6.76
CA ASN A 111 7.19 -12.07 5.34
C ASN A 111 6.16 -11.01 4.95
N ASN A 112 6.61 -9.91 4.38
CA ASN A 112 6.29 -9.54 3.02
C ASN A 112 5.03 -8.76 2.72
N ASN A 113 4.02 -8.67 3.57
CA ASN A 113 2.79 -7.99 3.22
C ASN A 113 2.68 -6.69 4.01
N GLY A 114 3.58 -5.77 3.73
CA GLY A 114 3.46 -4.46 4.32
C GLY A 114 2.30 -3.72 3.66
N ALA A 115 1.30 -3.36 4.41
CA ALA A 115 0.36 -2.34 4.01
C ALA A 115 1.06 -0.99 3.92
N PHE A 116 0.56 -0.09 3.12
CA PHE A 116 1.22 1.17 2.85
C PHE A 116 0.21 2.30 2.72
N ALA A 117 0.48 3.42 3.38
CA ALA A 117 -0.33 4.61 3.28
C ALA A 117 0.54 5.87 3.24
N THR A 118 -0.02 6.96 2.76
CA THR A 118 0.62 8.29 2.77
C THR A 118 -0.42 9.38 3.03
N ASP A 119 -0.02 10.38 3.80
CA ASP A 119 -0.80 11.60 4.03
C ASP A 119 -0.30 12.79 3.21
N GLY A 120 0.62 12.55 2.28
CA GLY A 120 1.27 13.54 1.45
C GLY A 120 2.49 14.22 2.10
N GLU A 121 2.75 13.97 3.37
CA GLU A 121 3.92 14.48 4.10
C GLU A 121 4.77 13.34 4.63
N THR A 122 4.12 12.31 5.12
CA THR A 122 4.71 11.17 5.77
C THR A 122 4.24 9.90 5.10
N ILE A 123 5.13 8.95 5.01
CA ILE A 123 4.86 7.64 4.43
C ILE A 123 4.74 6.65 5.57
N PHE A 124 3.64 5.93 5.63
CA PHE A 124 3.41 4.90 6.62
C PHE A 124 3.53 3.54 5.96
N ALA A 125 4.47 2.74 6.42
CA ALA A 125 4.64 1.37 5.98
C ALA A 125 4.52 0.44 7.17
N THR A 126 3.84 -0.68 7.02
CA THR A 126 3.74 -1.69 8.06
C THR A 126 4.30 -3.02 7.59
N LEU A 127 5.00 -3.66 8.50
CA LEU A 127 5.67 -4.94 8.34
C LEU A 127 5.48 -5.78 9.61
N SER A 128 4.34 -5.77 10.26
CA SER A 128 4.09 -6.08 11.67
C SER A 128 4.46 -4.95 12.64
N THR A 129 5.19 -3.95 12.15
CA THR A 129 5.58 -2.74 12.86
C THR A 129 5.28 -1.57 11.96
N VAL A 130 4.62 -0.54 12.45
CA VAL A 130 4.43 0.69 11.67
C VAL A 130 5.75 1.45 11.63
N VAL A 131 6.27 1.63 10.45
CA VAL A 131 7.42 2.48 10.19
C VAL A 131 6.93 3.77 9.55
N THR A 132 7.22 4.89 10.18
CA THR A 132 6.96 6.21 9.62
C THR A 132 8.22 6.71 8.94
N VAL A 133 8.08 7.10 7.69
CA VAL A 133 9.19 7.53 6.84
C VAL A 133 8.86 8.88 6.25
N ASP A 134 9.80 9.82 6.32
CA ASP A 134 9.65 11.11 5.65
C ASP A 134 9.80 10.99 4.11
N LYS A 135 9.50 12.07 3.39
CA LYS A 135 9.57 12.10 1.93
C LYS A 135 10.98 11.85 1.38
N THR A 136 11.98 11.99 2.19
CA THR A 136 13.37 11.76 1.80
C THR A 136 13.83 10.34 2.09
N GLY A 137 12.93 9.52 2.66
CA GLY A 137 13.18 8.12 2.99
C GLY A 137 13.90 7.91 4.32
N ASN A 138 13.89 8.90 5.22
CA ASN A 138 14.44 8.69 6.55
C ASN A 138 13.35 8.14 7.46
N VAL A 139 13.69 7.11 8.24
CA VAL A 139 12.81 6.58 9.28
C VAL A 139 12.73 7.60 10.40
N THR A 140 11.53 8.11 10.65
CA THR A 140 11.27 9.11 11.68
C THR A 140 10.68 8.50 12.93
N LYS A 141 9.99 7.37 12.78
CA LYS A 141 9.40 6.65 13.90
C LYS A 141 9.20 5.18 13.58
N ILE A 142 9.28 4.36 14.62
CA ILE A 142 8.92 2.94 14.58
C ILE A 142 7.94 2.69 15.72
N SER A 143 6.79 2.11 15.41
CA SER A 143 5.76 1.75 16.38
C SER A 143 5.27 0.34 16.11
N SER A 144 5.02 -0.43 17.15
CA SER A 144 4.53 -1.80 16.99
C SER A 144 3.02 -1.85 17.16
N PHE A 145 2.33 -2.58 16.30
CA PHE A 145 0.96 -3.00 16.53
C PHE A 145 0.90 -4.07 17.63
N PRO A 146 -0.26 -4.27 18.25
CA PRO A 146 -0.46 -5.40 19.13
C PRO A 146 -0.03 -6.70 18.44
N LYS A 147 0.68 -7.56 19.16
CA LYS A 147 1.12 -8.86 18.63
C LYS A 147 -0.08 -9.65 18.11
N ASN A 148 0.10 -10.35 17.01
CA ASN A 148 -0.88 -11.20 16.34
C ASN A 148 -1.91 -10.47 15.44
N LEU A 149 -1.64 -9.26 15.00
CA LEU A 149 -2.40 -8.65 13.93
C LEU A 149 -1.67 -8.86 12.60
N GLU A 150 -2.34 -9.51 11.67
CA GLU A 150 -1.89 -9.58 10.29
C GLU A 150 -2.54 -8.41 9.54
N ILE A 151 -1.75 -7.39 9.26
CA ILE A 151 -2.21 -6.21 8.56
C ILE A 151 -2.11 -6.47 7.08
N GLU A 152 -3.23 -6.40 6.38
CA GLU A 152 -3.33 -6.64 4.94
C GLU A 152 -3.20 -5.37 4.14
N ASP A 153 -3.80 -4.29 4.61
CA ASP A 153 -3.74 -2.99 3.95
C ASP A 153 -4.01 -1.86 4.92
N MET A 154 -3.60 -0.65 4.57
CA MET A 154 -3.85 0.55 5.35
C MET A 154 -4.01 1.77 4.46
N ASP A 155 -4.79 2.71 4.94
CA ASP A 155 -4.99 4.02 4.33
C ASP A 155 -5.06 5.12 5.39
N MET A 156 -4.78 6.35 4.98
CA MET A 156 -4.78 7.51 5.86
C MET A 156 -5.78 8.56 5.36
N ARG A 157 -6.63 9.02 6.26
CA ARG A 157 -7.51 10.14 5.99
C ARG A 157 -7.70 11.01 7.22
N HIS A 158 -7.42 12.30 7.11
CA HIS A 158 -7.59 13.28 8.19
C HIS A 158 -6.93 12.86 9.52
N ASN A 159 -5.67 12.42 9.46
CA ASN A 159 -4.91 11.91 10.61
C ASN A 159 -5.53 10.67 11.29
N ILE A 160 -6.40 9.97 10.60
CA ILE A 160 -6.96 8.70 11.04
C ILE A 160 -6.40 7.62 10.13
N MET A 161 -5.77 6.63 10.72
CA MET A 161 -5.30 5.44 10.02
C MET A 161 -6.39 4.37 10.04
N TYR A 162 -6.74 3.89 8.86
CA TYR A 162 -7.66 2.78 8.65
C TYR A 162 -6.82 1.56 8.30
N THR A 163 -7.00 0.47 9.00
CA THR A 163 -6.19 -0.73 8.82
C THR A 163 -7.10 -1.94 8.62
N ALA A 164 -6.91 -2.62 7.51
CA ALA A 164 -7.52 -3.92 7.27
C ALA A 164 -6.69 -5.01 7.95
N VAL A 165 -7.34 -5.89 8.69
CA VAL A 165 -6.67 -6.96 9.43
C VAL A 165 -7.31 -8.30 9.10
N ASN A 166 -6.51 -9.27 8.73
CA ASN A 166 -6.98 -10.61 8.37
C ASN A 166 -7.55 -11.39 9.58
N SER A 167 -7.08 -11.09 10.78
CA SER A 167 -7.58 -11.71 12.00
C SER A 167 -9.01 -11.33 12.29
N ASN A 168 -9.93 -12.25 12.11
CA ASN A 168 -11.38 -12.09 12.42
C ASN A 168 -12.16 -11.16 11.49
N HIS A 169 -11.72 -10.91 10.28
CA HIS A 169 -12.42 -10.07 9.29
C HIS A 169 -12.81 -8.69 9.83
N LYS A 170 -11.90 -8.05 10.54
CA LYS A 170 -12.15 -6.75 11.17
C LYS A 170 -11.35 -5.65 10.49
N VAL A 171 -11.97 -4.49 10.39
CA VAL A 171 -11.28 -3.24 10.08
C VAL A 171 -11.04 -2.51 11.40
N PHE A 172 -9.81 -2.15 11.66
CA PHE A 172 -9.45 -1.35 12.82
C PHE A 172 -9.23 0.11 12.39
N ILE A 173 -9.66 1.01 13.23
CA ILE A 173 -9.49 2.45 13.04
C ILE A 173 -8.60 2.94 14.17
N TYR A 174 -7.47 3.51 13.80
CA TYR A 174 -6.55 4.13 14.75
C TYR A 174 -6.51 5.63 14.52
N SER A 175 -6.72 6.39 15.58
CA SER A 175 -6.49 7.83 15.55
C SER A 175 -5.01 8.10 15.82
N MET A 176 -4.36 8.81 14.92
CA MET A 176 -2.97 9.23 15.08
C MET A 176 -2.87 10.62 15.75
N LEU A 177 -3.79 10.95 16.65
CA LEU A 177 -3.75 12.16 17.44
C LEU A 177 -2.55 12.11 18.40
N ASN A 178 -1.42 12.59 18.00
CA ASN A 178 -0.17 12.82 18.77
C ASN A 178 1.08 12.26 18.06
N TYR A 179 1.15 12.48 16.77
CA TYR A 179 2.40 12.26 16.01
C TYR A 179 3.03 13.58 15.58
#